data_baae1cc7e95c39a6337a568874fe1dea
#
_entry.id   baae1cc7e95c39a6337a568874fe1dea
#
_cell.length_a   1.000
_cell.length_b   1.000
_cell.length_c   1.000
_cell.angle_alpha   90.00
_cell.angle_beta   90.00
_cell.angle_gamma   90.00
#
_symmetry.space_group_name_H-M   'P 1'
#
loop_
_entity.id
_entity.type
_entity.pdbx_description
1 polymer ?
#
loop_
_entity_poly.entity_id
_entity_poly.type
_entity_poly.pdbx_seq_one_letter_code
_entity_poly.pdbx_strand_id
1 'polypeptide(L)'
;MDDWTPRVDDNAVNGELRDILEKAIAELPPDYRTALVMHDVQGMPNPDIAETLGISLPAVKSRVHRSRLFVRKKLATYLASA
;
A
#
# COMPACT_ATOMS: atom_id res chain seq x y z
N MET A 1 5.47 15.93 12.13
CA MET A 1 4.99 15.32 11.81
C MET A 1 4.25 15.44 10.85
N ASP A 2 4.07 15.10 10.40
CA ASP A 2 3.45 15.13 9.74
C ASP A 2 2.61 14.91 9.38
N ASP A 3 2.57 14.94 9.28
CA ASP A 3 1.72 14.68 9.34
C ASP A 3 0.71 14.71 8.40
N TRP A 4 0.57 13.98 7.78
CA TRP A 4 -0.56 13.81 6.95
C TRP A 4 -1.59 12.89 7.61
N THR A 5 -1.57 12.95 8.91
CA THR A 5 -2.54 12.22 9.71
C THR A 5 -3.93 12.77 9.42
N PRO A 6 -4.92 11.94 9.16
CA PRO A 6 -6.27 12.42 8.86
C PRO A 6 -6.84 13.21 10.00
N ARG A 7 -7.58 14.23 9.66
CA ARG A 7 -8.24 15.04 10.65
C ARG A 7 -9.61 14.49 10.97
N VAL A 8 -10.10 14.84 12.14
CA VAL A 8 -11.38 14.34 12.60
C VAL A 8 -12.51 14.78 11.69
N ASP A 9 -12.44 16.01 11.21
CA ASP A 9 -13.49 16.55 10.36
C ASP A 9 -13.46 15.96 8.94
N ASP A 10 -12.44 15.17 8.62
CA ASP A 10 -12.32 14.52 7.33
C ASP A 10 -12.72 13.05 7.38
N ASN A 11 -13.34 12.61 8.44
CA ASN A 11 -13.61 11.19 8.67
C ASN A 11 -14.37 10.53 7.52
N ALA A 12 -15.37 11.20 6.96
CA ALA A 12 -16.16 10.61 5.89
C ALA A 12 -15.31 10.37 4.65
N VAL A 13 -14.53 11.39 4.25
CA VAL A 13 -13.64 11.26 3.09
C VAL A 13 -12.57 10.22 3.36
N ASN A 14 -12.00 10.27 4.57
CA ASN A 14 -10.96 9.31 4.93
C ASN A 14 -11.49 7.88 4.96
N GLY A 15 -12.75 7.71 5.37
CA GLY A 15 -13.36 6.39 5.36
C GLY A 15 -13.50 5.84 3.96
N GLU A 16 -13.92 6.68 3.01
CA GLU A 16 -14.02 6.27 1.61
C GLU A 16 -12.67 5.92 1.03
N LEU A 17 -11.66 6.76 1.29
CA LEU A 17 -10.31 6.49 0.81
C LEU A 17 -9.76 5.21 1.41
N ARG A 18 -10.02 4.99 2.69
CA ARG A 18 -9.57 3.77 3.35
C ARG A 18 -10.19 2.55 2.69
N ASP A 19 -11.49 2.61 2.39
CA ASP A 19 -12.17 1.49 1.75
C ASP A 19 -11.59 1.21 0.37
N ILE A 20 -11.32 2.26 -0.40
CA ILE A 20 -10.71 2.10 -1.72
C ILE A 20 -9.32 1.50 -1.60
N LEU A 21 -8.53 1.98 -0.64
CA LEU A 21 -7.20 1.46 -0.40
C LEU A 21 -7.24 -0.01 -0.01
N GLU A 22 -8.14 -0.36 0.91
CA GLU A 22 -8.25 -1.73 1.36
C GLU A 22 -8.67 -2.66 0.24
N LYS A 23 -9.59 -2.20 -0.61
CA LYS A 23 -10.01 -2.99 -1.76
C LYS A 23 -8.87 -3.16 -2.74
N ALA A 24 -8.15 -2.09 -3.02
CA ALA A 24 -7.03 -2.14 -3.96
C ALA A 24 -5.96 -3.10 -3.45
N ILE A 25 -5.64 -3.03 -2.18
CA ILE A 25 -4.65 -3.92 -1.58
C ILE A 25 -5.12 -5.36 -1.63
N ALA A 26 -6.41 -5.59 -1.37
CA ALA A 26 -6.97 -6.93 -1.40
C ALA A 26 -6.95 -7.54 -2.82
N GLU A 27 -6.95 -6.69 -3.85
CA GLU A 27 -6.89 -7.17 -5.24
C GLU A 27 -5.48 -7.53 -5.68
N LEU A 28 -4.46 -7.11 -4.92
CA LEU A 28 -3.09 -7.48 -5.26
C LEU A 28 -2.88 -8.99 -5.13
N PRO A 29 -2.03 -9.58 -5.99
CA PRO A 29 -1.62 -10.96 -5.77
C PRO A 29 -1.00 -11.10 -4.37
N PRO A 30 -1.15 -12.27 -3.73
CA PRO A 30 -0.68 -12.43 -2.34
C PRO A 30 0.76 -12.05 -2.11
N ASP A 31 1.66 -12.39 -3.03
CA ASP A 31 3.08 -12.07 -2.88
C ASP A 31 3.31 -10.57 -2.86
N TYR A 32 2.59 -9.86 -3.71
CA TYR A 32 2.70 -8.41 -3.80
C TYR A 32 2.08 -7.75 -2.58
N ARG A 33 0.91 -8.23 -2.19
CA ARG A 33 0.21 -7.69 -1.03
C ARG A 33 1.06 -7.82 0.23
N THR A 34 1.65 -8.99 0.45
CA THR A 34 2.46 -9.23 1.62
C THR A 34 3.64 -8.27 1.69
N ALA A 35 4.34 -8.08 0.58
CA ALA A 35 5.49 -7.19 0.55
C ALA A 35 5.06 -5.75 0.84
N LEU A 36 3.95 -5.32 0.25
CA LEU A 36 3.46 -3.96 0.45
C LEU A 36 3.06 -3.72 1.91
N VAL A 37 2.33 -4.66 2.49
CA VAL A 37 1.88 -4.52 3.88
C VAL A 37 3.07 -4.49 4.83
N MET A 38 4.04 -5.37 4.64
CA MET A 38 5.23 -5.38 5.48
C MET A 38 5.98 -4.07 5.40
N HIS A 39 6.09 -3.52 4.21
CA HIS A 39 6.87 -2.29 4.00
C HIS A 39 6.09 -1.06 4.46
N ASP A 40 4.87 -0.88 3.97
CA ASP A 40 4.16 0.39 4.15
C ASP A 40 3.32 0.42 5.42
N VAL A 41 2.80 -0.71 5.86
CA VAL A 41 1.96 -0.75 7.05
C VAL A 41 2.78 -1.08 8.29
N GLN A 42 3.64 -2.09 8.20
CA GLN A 42 4.43 -2.54 9.34
C GLN A 42 5.76 -1.82 9.46
N GLY A 43 6.16 -1.10 8.41
CA GLY A 43 7.39 -0.31 8.47
C GLY A 43 8.67 -1.13 8.48
N MET A 44 8.63 -2.35 7.95
CA MET A 44 9.81 -3.20 7.93
C MET A 44 10.81 -2.72 6.88
N PRO A 45 12.10 -2.70 7.22
CA PRO A 45 13.12 -2.42 6.21
C PRO A 45 13.14 -3.50 5.13
N ASN A 46 13.50 -3.10 3.92
CA ASN A 46 13.52 -4.05 2.81
C ASN A 46 14.40 -5.29 3.05
N PRO A 47 15.59 -5.15 3.67
CA PRO A 47 16.38 -6.34 3.95
C PRO A 47 15.67 -7.34 4.86
N ASP A 48 14.91 -6.83 5.83
CA ASP A 48 14.16 -7.70 6.73
C ASP A 48 13.03 -8.41 6.01
N ILE A 49 12.38 -7.70 5.09
CA ILE A 49 11.34 -8.31 4.28
C ILE A 49 11.93 -9.41 3.39
N ALA A 50 13.08 -9.12 2.79
CA ALA A 50 13.75 -10.09 1.94
C ALA A 50 14.05 -11.38 2.70
N GLU A 51 14.57 -11.23 3.91
CA GLU A 51 14.88 -12.37 4.74
C GLU A 51 13.62 -13.13 5.13
N THR A 52 12.61 -12.42 5.56
CA THR A 52 11.36 -13.03 6.01
C THR A 52 10.67 -13.80 4.88
N LEU A 53 10.68 -13.25 3.68
CA LEU A 53 10.00 -13.86 2.54
C LEU A 53 10.90 -14.83 1.76
N GLY A 54 12.20 -14.85 2.06
CA GLY A 54 13.12 -15.73 1.36
C GLY A 54 13.34 -15.31 -0.09
N ILE A 55 13.37 -14.02 -0.35
CA ILE A 55 13.58 -13.48 -1.69
C ILE A 55 14.71 -12.47 -1.66
N SER A 56 15.17 -12.06 -2.85
CA SER A 56 16.26 -11.10 -2.94
C SER A 56 15.79 -9.69 -2.60
N LEU A 57 16.73 -8.84 -2.23
CA LEU A 57 16.42 -7.44 -1.97
C LEU A 57 15.84 -6.74 -3.19
N PRO A 58 16.40 -6.90 -4.39
CA PRO A 58 15.77 -6.30 -5.57
C PRO A 58 14.34 -6.80 -5.79
N ALA A 59 14.07 -8.06 -5.47
CA ALA A 59 12.71 -8.59 -5.62
C ALA A 59 11.74 -7.89 -4.68
N VAL A 60 12.17 -7.62 -3.44
CA VAL A 60 11.33 -6.87 -2.51
C VAL A 60 11.02 -5.48 -3.06
N LYS A 61 12.06 -4.78 -3.50
CA LYS A 61 11.87 -3.43 -4.04
C LYS A 61 10.93 -3.43 -5.23
N SER A 62 11.07 -4.41 -6.11
CA SER A 62 10.22 -4.53 -7.28
C SER A 62 8.77 -4.79 -6.88
N ARG A 63 8.54 -5.71 -5.94
CA ARG A 63 7.19 -6.03 -5.50
C ARG A 63 6.50 -4.84 -4.85
N VAL A 64 7.22 -4.12 -3.98
CA VAL A 64 6.67 -2.95 -3.32
C VAL A 64 6.35 -1.87 -4.35
N HIS A 65 7.27 -1.64 -5.28
CA HIS A 65 7.07 -0.61 -6.31
C HIS A 65 5.85 -0.91 -7.17
N ARG A 66 5.74 -2.14 -7.66
CA ARG A 66 4.62 -2.53 -8.52
C ARG A 66 3.30 -2.50 -7.76
N SER A 67 3.34 -2.91 -6.49
CA SER A 67 2.13 -2.85 -5.66
C SER A 67 1.65 -1.41 -5.50
N ARG A 68 2.58 -0.50 -5.27
CA ARG A 68 2.23 0.91 -5.12
C ARG A 68 1.66 1.49 -6.40
N LEU A 69 2.22 1.11 -7.55
CA LEU A 69 1.69 1.57 -8.83
C LEU A 69 0.26 1.09 -9.04
N PHE A 70 0.00 -0.17 -8.68
CA PHE A 70 -1.34 -0.73 -8.81
C PHE A 70 -2.34 0.03 -7.93
N VAL A 71 -1.98 0.24 -6.67
CA VAL A 71 -2.85 0.94 -5.73
C VAL A 71 -3.08 2.38 -6.19
N ARG A 72 -2.01 3.04 -6.63
CA ARG A 72 -2.12 4.41 -7.13
C ARG A 72 -3.05 4.51 -8.32
N LYS A 73 -2.96 3.53 -9.22
CA LYS A 73 -3.83 3.52 -10.40
C LYS A 73 -5.29 3.34 -9.99
N LYS A 74 -5.57 2.50 -9.02
CA LYS A 74 -6.93 2.32 -8.52
C LYS A 74 -7.47 3.60 -7.90
N LEU A 75 -6.63 4.28 -7.11
CA LEU A 75 -7.03 5.54 -6.52
C LEU A 75 -7.30 6.60 -7.59
N ALA A 76 -6.43 6.67 -8.61
CA ALA A 76 -6.62 7.65 -9.67
C ALA A 76 -7.94 7.41 -10.39
N THR A 77 -8.28 6.16 -10.65
CA THR A 77 -9.55 5.81 -11.28
C THR A 77 -10.72 6.25 -10.42
N TYR A 78 -10.64 5.98 -9.12
CA TYR A 78 -11.70 6.40 -8.20
C TYR A 78 -11.86 7.91 -8.19
N LEU A 79 -10.75 8.64 -8.08
CA LEU A 79 -10.81 10.09 -8.03
C LEU A 79 -11.31 10.69 -9.33
N ALA A 80 -10.98 10.07 -10.46
CA ALA A 80 -11.45 10.54 -11.75
C ALA A 80 -12.93 10.32 -11.92
N SER A 81 -13.50 9.33 -11.24
CA SER A 81 -14.93 9.03 -11.31
C SER A 81 -15.76 9.86 -10.34
N ALA A 82 -15.11 10.47 -9.38
CA ALA A 82 -15.81 11.17 -8.30
C ALA A 82 -16.29 12.58 -8.74
#